data_a273b4e9dd68d5967d87debeb7929b35
#
_entry.id   a273b4e9dd68d5967d87debeb7929b35
#
_cell.length_a   1.000
_cell.length_b   1.000
_cell.length_c   1.000
_cell.angle_alpha   90.00
_cell.angle_beta   90.00
_cell.angle_gamma   90.00
#
_symmetry.space_group_name_H-M   'P 1'
#
loop_
_entity.id
_entity.type
_entity.pdbx_description
1 polymer ?
#
loop_
_entity_poly.entity_id
_entity_poly.type
_entity_poly.pdbx_seq_one_letter_code
_entity_poly.pdbx_strand_id
1 'polypeptide(L)'
;MKAEKLVQIIGSDFYTGVPDSQLKALCDYLMATYGINENHHIIAANEGNCTALAAGYYLSTGKIPVVYMQNSGEGNIINPVASLLNDKVYAIPMIFIIGWRGEPGIHDEPQHIYQGEITLKLLEDMGIEAFVIRKETTDKEVEQQMECFRKKLAVGKDVAFVVSKGAISTDTKISYKNHNKMLRE
;
A
#
# COMPACT_ATOMS: atom_id res chain seq x y z
N MET A 1 8.69 6.09 11.26
CA MET A 1 8.98 7.16 10.27
C MET A 1 7.77 8.04 10.00
N LYS A 2 7.90 9.16 9.27
CA LYS A 2 6.75 9.98 8.84
C LYS A 2 6.17 9.45 7.53
N ALA A 3 4.84 9.50 7.38
CA ALA A 3 4.14 9.10 6.14
C ALA A 3 4.61 9.94 4.94
N GLU A 4 4.81 11.24 5.15
CA GLU A 4 5.34 12.19 4.17
C GLU A 4 6.69 11.72 3.61
N LYS A 5 7.56 11.23 4.50
CA LYS A 5 8.89 10.74 4.12
C LYS A 5 8.80 9.44 3.34
N LEU A 6 7.90 8.51 3.74
CA LEU A 6 7.65 7.27 2.99
C LEU A 6 7.17 7.57 1.57
N VAL A 7 6.19 8.45 1.41
CA VAL A 7 5.67 8.88 0.10
C VAL A 7 6.78 9.52 -0.75
N GLN A 8 7.63 10.36 -0.14
CA GLN A 8 8.78 10.97 -0.82
C GLN A 8 9.80 9.92 -1.30
N ILE A 9 10.12 8.93 -0.47
CA ILE A 9 11.07 7.85 -0.81
C ILE A 9 10.54 7.01 -1.96
N ILE A 10 9.25 6.67 -1.93
CA ILE A 10 8.58 5.89 -2.99
C ILE A 10 8.57 6.67 -4.29
N GLY A 11 8.16 7.95 -4.26
CA GLY A 11 8.19 8.85 -5.41
C GLY A 11 7.18 8.49 -6.51
N SER A 12 6.06 7.86 -6.16
CA SER A 12 4.95 7.62 -7.09
C SER A 12 4.01 8.82 -7.20
N ASP A 13 3.44 9.01 -8.37
CA ASP A 13 2.42 10.04 -8.62
C ASP A 13 0.99 9.54 -8.42
N PHE A 14 0.79 8.21 -8.27
CA PHE A 14 -0.55 7.62 -8.19
C PHE A 14 -0.67 6.60 -7.06
N TYR A 15 -1.69 6.80 -6.24
CA TYR A 15 -2.04 5.98 -5.10
C TYR A 15 -3.50 5.53 -5.22
N THR A 16 -3.77 4.26 -4.97
CA THR A 16 -5.13 3.76 -4.81
C THR A 16 -5.19 2.75 -3.69
N GLY A 17 -6.30 2.64 -2.99
CA GLY A 17 -6.37 1.69 -1.88
C GLY A 17 -7.72 1.66 -1.19
N VAL A 18 -7.80 0.77 -0.21
CA VAL A 18 -8.88 0.70 0.76
C VAL A 18 -8.33 1.22 2.09
N PRO A 19 -8.90 2.30 2.65
CA PRO A 19 -8.40 2.89 3.88
C PRO A 19 -8.39 1.89 5.05
N ASP A 20 -7.30 1.88 5.80
CA ASP A 20 -7.10 1.04 6.97
C ASP A 20 -6.61 1.85 8.18
N SER A 21 -7.00 1.43 9.38
CA SER A 21 -6.62 2.09 10.64
C SER A 21 -5.12 1.99 10.95
N GLN A 22 -4.45 0.90 10.53
CA GLN A 22 -2.99 0.75 10.66
C GLN A 22 -2.24 1.77 9.78
N LEU A 23 -2.79 2.06 8.60
CA LEU A 23 -2.25 3.02 7.65
C LEU A 23 -2.87 4.42 7.78
N LYS A 24 -3.57 4.71 8.89
CA LYS A 24 -4.25 6.00 9.07
C LYS A 24 -3.35 7.20 8.77
N ALA A 25 -2.08 7.18 9.20
CA ALA A 25 -1.15 8.26 8.94
C ALA A 25 -0.87 8.46 7.45
N LEU A 26 -0.76 7.38 6.67
CA LEU A 26 -0.63 7.45 5.21
C LEU A 26 -1.91 7.96 4.57
N CYS A 27 -3.07 7.41 4.96
CA CYS A 27 -4.37 7.84 4.44
C CYS A 27 -4.63 9.33 4.71
N ASP A 28 -4.35 9.81 5.93
CA ASP A 28 -4.51 11.23 6.28
C ASP A 28 -3.60 12.12 5.42
N TYR A 29 -2.35 11.72 5.21
CA TYR A 29 -1.42 12.47 4.37
C TYR A 29 -1.86 12.51 2.91
N LEU A 30 -2.24 11.36 2.32
CA LEU A 30 -2.71 11.30 0.93
C LEU A 30 -3.98 12.13 0.72
N MET A 31 -4.93 12.05 1.66
CA MET A 31 -6.15 12.85 1.61
C MET A 31 -5.89 14.35 1.75
N ALA A 32 -4.93 14.77 2.58
CA ALA A 32 -4.57 16.18 2.71
C ALA A 32 -3.84 16.72 1.48
N THR A 33 -3.01 15.88 0.85
CA THR A 33 -2.17 16.27 -0.28
C THR A 33 -2.93 16.26 -1.60
N TYR A 34 -3.71 15.22 -1.84
CA TYR A 34 -4.36 14.98 -3.14
C TYR A 34 -5.89 15.03 -3.08
N GLY A 35 -6.50 14.83 -1.88
CA GLY A 35 -7.92 14.57 -1.78
C GLY A 35 -8.31 13.23 -2.43
N ILE A 36 -9.53 13.15 -2.98
CA ILE A 36 -9.93 12.10 -3.94
C ILE A 36 -9.79 12.71 -5.32
N ASN A 37 -8.87 12.19 -6.11
CA ASN A 37 -8.48 12.77 -7.39
C ASN A 37 -8.12 11.65 -8.37
N GLU A 38 -8.76 11.61 -9.53
CA GLU A 38 -8.58 10.57 -10.54
C GLU A 38 -7.15 10.44 -11.08
N ASN A 39 -6.35 11.51 -11.01
CA ASN A 39 -4.97 11.51 -11.48
C ASN A 39 -3.94 11.11 -10.43
N HIS A 40 -4.29 11.18 -9.12
CA HIS A 40 -3.33 11.00 -8.04
C HIS A 40 -3.77 10.05 -6.93
N HIS A 41 -5.05 10.05 -6.52
CA HIS A 41 -5.49 9.28 -5.37
C HIS A 41 -6.94 8.84 -5.48
N ILE A 42 -7.17 7.54 -5.63
CA ILE A 42 -8.48 6.92 -5.74
C ILE A 42 -8.71 5.95 -4.58
N ILE A 43 -9.86 6.08 -3.91
CA ILE A 43 -10.35 5.07 -2.98
C ILE A 43 -11.31 4.17 -3.77
N ALA A 44 -11.05 2.86 -3.80
CA ALA A 44 -11.86 1.90 -4.54
C ALA A 44 -12.68 0.99 -3.61
N ALA A 45 -13.57 0.20 -4.19
CA ALA A 45 -14.51 -0.64 -3.45
C ALA A 45 -13.84 -1.83 -2.74
N ASN A 46 -12.74 -2.36 -3.32
CA ASN A 46 -11.91 -3.41 -2.73
C ASN A 46 -10.50 -3.40 -3.35
N GLU A 47 -9.60 -4.20 -2.80
CA GLU A 47 -8.18 -4.22 -3.16
C GLU A 47 -7.94 -4.77 -4.57
N GLY A 48 -8.77 -5.69 -5.04
CA GLY A 48 -8.73 -6.17 -6.43
C GLY A 48 -9.06 -5.06 -7.43
N ASN A 49 -10.06 -4.21 -7.12
CA ASN A 49 -10.36 -3.01 -7.91
C ASN A 49 -9.20 -2.00 -7.87
N CYS A 50 -8.57 -1.79 -6.70
CA CYS A 50 -7.38 -0.95 -6.58
C CYS A 50 -6.27 -1.44 -7.51
N THR A 51 -6.00 -2.75 -7.48
CA THR A 51 -4.97 -3.38 -8.32
C THR A 51 -5.27 -3.20 -9.81
N ALA A 52 -6.52 -3.34 -10.23
CA ALA A 52 -6.93 -3.12 -11.63
C ALA A 52 -6.77 -1.64 -12.06
N LEU A 53 -7.15 -0.68 -11.21
CA LEU A 53 -6.95 0.75 -11.46
C LEU A 53 -5.46 1.09 -11.58
N ALA A 54 -4.64 0.57 -10.68
CA ALA A 54 -3.20 0.75 -10.68
C ALA A 54 -2.56 0.14 -11.94
N ALA A 55 -2.98 -1.06 -12.36
CA ALA A 55 -2.52 -1.67 -13.61
C ALA A 55 -2.87 -0.80 -14.82
N GLY A 56 -4.10 -0.26 -14.88
CA GLY A 56 -4.53 0.67 -15.93
C GLY A 56 -3.68 1.95 -15.97
N TYR A 57 -3.36 2.50 -14.78
CA TYR A 57 -2.46 3.66 -14.67
C TYR A 57 -1.07 3.35 -15.24
N TYR A 58 -0.47 2.22 -14.86
CA TYR A 58 0.83 1.83 -15.42
C TYR A 58 0.79 1.64 -16.94
N LEU A 59 -0.19 0.93 -17.45
CA LEU A 59 -0.33 0.68 -18.88
C LEU A 59 -0.52 1.96 -19.69
N SER A 60 -1.15 2.98 -19.12
CA SER A 60 -1.38 4.26 -19.80
C SER A 60 -0.23 5.25 -19.70
N THR A 61 0.58 5.18 -18.63
CA THR A 61 1.59 6.20 -18.31
C THR A 61 3.02 5.67 -18.29
N GLY A 62 3.22 4.36 -18.12
CA GLY A 62 4.52 3.75 -17.82
C GLY A 62 5.07 4.06 -16.43
N LYS A 63 4.31 4.75 -15.56
CA LYS A 63 4.73 5.11 -14.20
C LYS A 63 4.24 4.08 -13.20
N ILE A 64 5.07 3.79 -12.20
CA ILE A 64 4.79 2.77 -11.19
C ILE A 64 3.78 3.30 -10.15
N PRO A 65 2.62 2.64 -10.00
CA PRO A 65 1.59 3.01 -9.03
C PRO A 65 1.84 2.41 -7.65
N VAL A 66 1.10 2.91 -6.68
CA VAL A 66 1.04 2.34 -5.32
C VAL A 66 -0.38 1.88 -5.01
N VAL A 67 -0.50 0.67 -4.46
CA VAL A 67 -1.73 0.15 -3.87
C VAL A 67 -1.53 0.00 -2.37
N TYR A 68 -2.41 0.61 -1.56
CA TYR A 68 -2.36 0.48 -0.11
C TYR A 68 -3.59 -0.24 0.44
N MET A 69 -3.38 -1.07 1.48
CA MET A 69 -4.44 -1.91 2.05
C MET A 69 -4.10 -2.42 3.45
N GLN A 70 -5.10 -2.94 4.15
CA GLN A 70 -4.88 -3.85 5.28
C GLN A 70 -4.44 -5.22 4.76
N ASN A 71 -3.66 -5.97 5.53
CA ASN A 71 -3.24 -7.33 5.14
C ASN A 71 -4.41 -8.31 4.88
N SER A 72 -5.59 -8.07 5.44
CA SER A 72 -6.79 -8.85 5.08
C SER A 72 -7.20 -8.69 3.61
N GLY A 73 -6.80 -7.60 2.97
CA GLY A 73 -7.03 -7.35 1.56
C GLY A 73 -6.15 -8.16 0.61
N GLU A 74 -5.08 -8.82 1.12
CA GLU A 74 -4.21 -9.69 0.31
C GLU A 74 -4.98 -10.78 -0.42
N GLY A 75 -6.03 -11.32 0.20
CA GLY A 75 -6.91 -12.29 -0.44
C GLY A 75 -7.57 -11.80 -1.73
N ASN A 76 -7.88 -10.49 -1.81
CA ASN A 76 -8.53 -9.88 -2.96
C ASN A 76 -7.56 -9.58 -4.12
N ILE A 77 -6.25 -9.61 -3.86
CA ILE A 77 -5.23 -9.35 -4.89
C ILE A 77 -4.57 -10.63 -5.45
N ILE A 78 -4.84 -11.81 -4.88
CA ILE A 78 -4.22 -13.07 -5.35
C ILE A 78 -4.44 -13.25 -6.85
N ASN A 79 -5.68 -13.17 -7.32
CA ASN A 79 -5.96 -13.38 -8.73
C ASN A 79 -5.37 -12.27 -9.62
N PRO A 80 -5.56 -10.97 -9.38
CA PRO A 80 -4.92 -9.95 -10.22
C PRO A 80 -3.39 -10.00 -10.19
N VAL A 81 -2.75 -10.33 -9.08
CA VAL A 81 -1.29 -10.52 -9.04
C VAL A 81 -0.89 -11.73 -9.89
N ALA A 82 -1.53 -12.88 -9.70
CA ALA A 82 -1.15 -14.11 -10.39
C ALA A 82 -1.44 -14.09 -11.90
N SER A 83 -2.56 -13.48 -12.33
CA SER A 83 -3.07 -13.59 -13.70
C SER A 83 -2.99 -12.30 -14.53
N LEU A 84 -2.61 -11.16 -13.90
CA LEU A 84 -2.44 -9.89 -14.60
C LEU A 84 -1.03 -9.30 -14.39
N LEU A 85 -0.60 -9.09 -13.12
CA LEU A 85 0.65 -8.39 -12.84
C LEU A 85 1.90 -9.24 -13.08
N ASN A 86 1.81 -10.55 -12.81
CA ASN A 86 2.92 -11.49 -12.80
C ASN A 86 3.85 -11.32 -14.01
N ASP A 87 5.17 -11.46 -13.78
CA ASP A 87 6.21 -11.31 -14.81
C ASP A 87 6.09 -12.35 -15.94
N LYS A 88 5.39 -13.47 -15.72
CA LYS A 88 5.05 -14.46 -16.75
C LYS A 88 3.80 -14.13 -17.56
N VAL A 89 3.11 -13.02 -17.23
CA VAL A 89 1.87 -12.59 -17.91
C VAL A 89 2.11 -11.25 -18.59
N TYR A 90 1.90 -10.14 -17.89
CA TYR A 90 2.08 -8.80 -18.45
C TYR A 90 3.23 -8.01 -17.83
N ALA A 91 3.85 -8.53 -16.75
CA ALA A 91 4.96 -7.89 -16.04
C ALA A 91 4.67 -6.44 -15.65
N ILE A 92 3.52 -6.19 -15.03
CA ILE A 92 3.09 -4.86 -14.59
C ILE A 92 3.61 -4.62 -13.17
N PRO A 93 4.68 -3.82 -12.97
CA PRO A 93 5.26 -3.60 -11.66
C PRO A 93 4.37 -2.72 -10.77
N MET A 94 4.29 -3.08 -9.50
CA MET A 94 3.46 -2.37 -8.52
C MET A 94 4.13 -2.33 -7.15
N ILE A 95 3.89 -1.24 -6.41
CA ILE A 95 4.30 -1.13 -5.01
C ILE A 95 3.06 -1.30 -4.14
N PHE A 96 3.09 -2.27 -3.23
CA PHE A 96 2.07 -2.43 -2.22
C PHE A 96 2.51 -1.79 -0.89
N ILE A 97 1.59 -1.12 -0.18
CA ILE A 97 1.78 -0.69 1.21
C ILE A 97 0.71 -1.37 2.04
N ILE A 98 1.14 -2.26 2.92
CA ILE A 98 0.25 -3.18 3.63
C ILE A 98 0.30 -2.92 5.13
N GLY A 99 -0.82 -2.54 5.74
CA GLY A 99 -0.95 -2.43 7.18
C GLY A 99 -1.03 -3.82 7.81
N TRP A 100 -0.08 -4.15 8.68
CA TRP A 100 0.02 -5.49 9.28
C TRP A 100 -0.83 -5.61 10.54
N ARG A 101 -2.08 -6.05 10.40
CA ARG A 101 -2.92 -6.46 11.53
C ARG A 101 -2.58 -7.89 11.93
N GLY A 102 -2.63 -8.17 13.24
CA GLY A 102 -2.33 -9.50 13.78
C GLY A 102 -0.86 -9.91 13.64
N GLU A 103 0.08 -8.96 13.57
CA GLU A 103 1.52 -9.27 13.54
C GLU A 103 1.88 -10.18 14.71
N PRO A 104 2.60 -11.32 14.47
CA PRO A 104 2.99 -12.23 15.54
C PRO A 104 3.73 -11.54 16.68
N GLY A 105 3.28 -11.80 17.92
CA GLY A 105 3.83 -11.16 19.12
C GLY A 105 3.26 -9.78 19.45
N ILE A 106 2.38 -9.22 18.63
CA ILE A 106 1.69 -7.94 18.89
C ILE A 106 0.21 -8.22 19.14
N HIS A 107 -0.31 -7.70 20.26
CA HIS A 107 -1.73 -7.87 20.60
C HIS A 107 -2.64 -7.19 19.56
N ASP A 108 -3.57 -7.95 19.01
CA ASP A 108 -4.62 -7.49 18.10
C ASP A 108 -5.92 -8.28 18.33
N GLU A 109 -6.99 -7.92 17.63
CA GLU A 109 -8.28 -8.59 17.70
C GLU A 109 -8.22 -10.01 17.13
N PRO A 110 -8.98 -10.98 17.67
CA PRO A 110 -8.90 -12.41 17.30
C PRO A 110 -9.00 -12.67 15.80
N GLN A 111 -9.85 -11.93 15.09
CA GLN A 111 -10.06 -12.08 13.63
C GLN A 111 -8.84 -11.71 12.80
N HIS A 112 -7.85 -11.00 13.36
CA HIS A 112 -6.63 -10.59 12.68
C HIS A 112 -5.46 -11.54 12.91
N ILE A 113 -5.49 -12.37 13.96
CA ILE A 113 -4.32 -13.16 14.40
C ILE A 113 -3.83 -14.08 13.29
N TYR A 114 -4.68 -14.96 12.78
CA TYR A 114 -4.28 -15.91 11.74
C TYR A 114 -3.91 -15.19 10.43
N GLN A 115 -4.64 -14.15 10.05
CA GLN A 115 -4.29 -13.33 8.89
C GLN A 115 -2.89 -12.72 9.04
N GLY A 116 -2.54 -12.24 10.24
CA GLY A 116 -1.21 -11.69 10.52
C GLY A 116 -0.10 -12.73 10.43
N GLU A 117 -0.35 -13.98 10.86
CA GLU A 117 0.61 -15.08 10.79
C GLU A 117 0.97 -15.45 9.34
N ILE A 118 -0.01 -15.41 8.43
CA ILE A 118 0.19 -15.84 7.03
C ILE A 118 0.61 -14.71 6.10
N THR A 119 0.53 -13.44 6.52
CA THR A 119 0.78 -12.23 5.68
C THR A 119 2.06 -12.33 4.85
N LEU A 120 3.22 -12.49 5.49
CA LEU A 120 4.49 -12.52 4.77
C LEU A 120 4.63 -13.75 3.87
N LYS A 121 4.09 -14.89 4.30
CA LYS A 121 4.11 -16.11 3.51
C LYS A 121 3.23 -15.99 2.26
N LEU A 122 2.08 -15.36 2.39
CA LEU A 122 1.17 -15.13 1.26
C LEU A 122 1.81 -14.20 0.22
N LEU A 123 2.51 -13.14 0.65
CA LEU A 123 3.26 -12.26 -0.25
C LEU A 123 4.38 -13.03 -0.96
N GLU A 124 5.15 -13.87 -0.23
CA GLU A 124 6.18 -14.71 -0.81
C GLU A 124 5.61 -15.68 -1.87
N ASP A 125 4.48 -16.34 -1.58
CA ASP A 125 3.81 -17.27 -2.51
C ASP A 125 3.28 -16.56 -3.77
N MET A 126 2.92 -15.27 -3.65
CA MET A 126 2.58 -14.41 -4.80
C MET A 126 3.82 -13.88 -5.54
N GLY A 127 5.03 -14.14 -5.08
CA GLY A 127 6.27 -13.64 -5.68
C GLY A 127 6.57 -12.17 -5.37
N ILE A 128 5.90 -11.58 -4.37
CA ILE A 128 6.07 -10.20 -3.94
C ILE A 128 7.15 -10.13 -2.86
N GLU A 129 8.25 -9.43 -3.16
CA GLU A 129 9.29 -9.18 -2.16
C GLU A 129 8.81 -8.14 -1.15
N ALA A 130 8.81 -8.52 0.14
CA ALA A 130 8.32 -7.68 1.22
C ALA A 130 9.46 -7.14 2.10
N PHE A 131 9.33 -5.87 2.52
CA PHE A 131 10.16 -5.24 3.56
C PHE A 131 9.27 -4.73 4.69
N VAL A 132 9.57 -5.15 5.92
CA VAL A 132 8.78 -4.77 7.09
C VAL A 132 9.29 -3.47 7.70
N ILE A 133 8.44 -2.46 7.73
CA ILE A 133 8.69 -1.19 8.42
C ILE A 133 8.20 -1.32 9.86
N ARG A 134 9.12 -1.27 10.83
CA ARG A 134 8.86 -1.26 12.26
C ARG A 134 9.13 0.12 12.87
N LYS A 135 8.84 0.28 14.16
CA LYS A 135 9.06 1.57 14.86
C LYS A 135 10.51 1.99 14.88
N GLU A 136 11.42 1.02 14.96
CA GLU A 136 12.87 1.21 14.97
C GLU A 136 13.48 1.36 13.57
N THR A 137 12.74 1.04 12.51
CA THR A 137 13.21 1.17 11.13
C THR A 137 13.50 2.63 10.81
N THR A 138 14.71 2.90 10.38
CA THR A 138 15.16 4.24 10.02
C THR A 138 14.77 4.61 8.59
N ASP A 139 14.66 5.92 8.32
CA ASP A 139 14.40 6.42 6.95
C ASP A 139 15.47 5.94 5.96
N LYS A 140 16.73 5.86 6.41
CA LYS A 140 17.85 5.38 5.59
C LYS A 140 17.69 3.91 5.17
N GLU A 141 17.21 3.04 6.06
CA GLU A 141 16.95 1.63 5.73
C GLU A 141 15.84 1.53 4.68
N VAL A 142 14.78 2.34 4.80
CA VAL A 142 13.70 2.38 3.79
C VAL A 142 14.18 2.92 2.45
N GLU A 143 15.05 3.96 2.45
CA GLU A 143 15.70 4.47 1.24
C GLU A 143 16.54 3.39 0.55
N GLN A 144 17.37 2.68 1.30
CA GLN A 144 18.18 1.58 0.79
C GLN A 144 17.33 0.44 0.23
N GLN A 145 16.26 0.07 0.93
CA GLN A 145 15.34 -0.95 0.44
C GLN A 145 14.61 -0.51 -0.83
N MET A 146 14.21 0.76 -0.91
CA MET A 146 13.57 1.29 -2.12
C MET A 146 14.51 1.23 -3.33
N GLU A 147 15.82 1.45 -3.17
CA GLU A 147 16.79 1.26 -4.25
C GLU A 147 16.86 -0.22 -4.71
N CYS A 148 16.75 -1.18 -3.79
CA CYS A 148 16.64 -2.60 -4.13
C CYS A 148 15.32 -2.88 -4.87
N PHE A 149 14.22 -2.32 -4.40
CA PHE A 149 12.90 -2.46 -5.00
C PHE A 149 12.83 -1.85 -6.41
N ARG A 150 13.49 -0.71 -6.68
CA ARG A 150 13.56 -0.13 -8.02
C ARG A 150 14.13 -1.10 -9.05
N LYS A 151 15.12 -1.93 -8.66
CA LYS A 151 15.69 -2.96 -9.54
C LYS A 151 14.70 -4.08 -9.86
N LYS A 152 13.84 -4.44 -8.91
CA LYS A 152 12.77 -5.43 -9.10
C LYS A 152 11.65 -4.87 -9.97
N LEU A 153 11.20 -3.66 -9.66
CA LEU A 153 10.17 -2.96 -10.43
C LEU A 153 10.60 -2.76 -11.90
N ALA A 154 11.88 -2.48 -12.15
CA ALA A 154 12.43 -2.31 -13.51
C ALA A 154 12.37 -3.59 -14.37
N VAL A 155 12.21 -4.76 -13.75
CA VAL A 155 12.03 -6.04 -14.44
C VAL A 155 10.61 -6.60 -14.32
N GLY A 156 9.64 -5.72 -14.02
CA GLY A 156 8.22 -6.07 -13.99
C GLY A 156 7.77 -6.87 -12.77
N LYS A 157 8.49 -6.78 -11.64
CA LYS A 157 8.14 -7.48 -10.40
C LYS A 157 7.51 -6.55 -9.39
N ASP A 158 6.57 -7.09 -8.62
CA ASP A 158 5.90 -6.41 -7.52
C ASP A 158 6.73 -6.43 -6.25
N VAL A 159 6.54 -5.40 -5.42
CA VAL A 159 7.20 -5.27 -4.11
C VAL A 159 6.23 -4.75 -3.06
N ALA A 160 6.50 -4.99 -1.77
CA ALA A 160 5.65 -4.55 -0.69
C ALA A 160 6.42 -3.94 0.49
N PHE A 161 5.93 -2.81 1.01
CA PHE A 161 6.23 -2.33 2.36
C PHE A 161 5.12 -2.81 3.30
N VAL A 162 5.48 -3.65 4.26
CA VAL A 162 4.56 -4.14 5.30
C VAL A 162 4.77 -3.32 6.56
N VAL A 163 3.74 -2.63 7.02
CA VAL A 163 3.82 -1.62 8.07
C VAL A 163 3.31 -2.16 9.39
N SER A 164 4.20 -2.33 10.36
CA SER A 164 3.87 -2.74 11.73
C SER A 164 3.08 -1.66 12.49
N LYS A 165 2.38 -2.07 13.54
CA LYS A 165 1.55 -1.19 14.37
C LYS A 165 2.32 0.01 14.91
N GLY A 166 1.89 1.22 14.52
CA GLY A 166 2.48 2.49 14.96
C GLY A 166 3.87 2.79 14.40
N ALA A 167 4.29 2.10 13.33
CA ALA A 167 5.58 2.34 12.66
C ALA A 167 5.59 3.63 11.84
N ILE A 168 4.43 4.08 11.36
CA ILE A 168 4.31 5.35 10.64
C ILE A 168 3.43 6.35 11.40
N SER A 169 3.75 7.63 11.27
CA SER A 169 3.03 8.75 11.86
C SER A 169 2.93 9.91 10.88
N THR A 170 2.02 10.85 11.12
CA THR A 170 1.93 12.11 10.36
C THR A 170 1.61 13.26 11.30
N ASP A 171 2.06 14.47 10.95
CA ASP A 171 1.63 15.70 11.60
C ASP A 171 0.36 16.26 10.94
N THR A 172 -0.02 15.73 9.80
CA THR A 172 -1.23 16.09 9.06
C THR A 172 -2.48 15.68 9.83
N LYS A 173 -3.40 16.62 10.04
CA LYS A 173 -4.70 16.37 10.68
C LYS A 173 -5.81 16.64 9.66
N ILE A 174 -6.61 15.62 9.35
CA ILE A 174 -7.81 15.78 8.55
C ILE A 174 -9.02 15.76 9.47
N SER A 175 -9.93 16.73 9.26
CA SER A 175 -11.25 16.72 9.87
C SER A 175 -12.26 16.16 8.85
N TYR A 176 -12.63 14.90 9.01
CA TYR A 176 -13.64 14.26 8.17
C TYR A 176 -15.05 14.83 8.37
N LYS A 177 -15.27 15.73 9.34
CA LYS A 177 -16.58 16.32 9.64
C LYS A 177 -17.12 17.27 8.53
N ASN A 178 -16.25 17.76 7.66
CA ASN A 178 -16.65 18.74 6.65
C ASN A 178 -17.15 18.14 5.33
N HIS A 179 -16.93 16.86 5.05
CA HIS A 179 -17.39 16.25 3.80
C HIS A 179 -18.87 15.86 3.80
N ASN A 180 -19.50 15.66 4.96
CA ASN A 180 -20.93 15.36 5.04
C ASN A 180 -21.86 16.55 4.72
N LYS A 181 -21.35 17.77 4.57
CA LYS A 181 -22.15 18.92 4.16
C LYS A 181 -22.38 19.01 2.64
N MET A 182 -21.44 18.52 1.84
CA MET A 182 -21.54 18.57 0.36
C MET A 182 -22.51 17.53 -0.23
N LEU A 183 -22.93 16.53 0.53
CA LEU A 183 -23.85 15.49 0.07
C LEU A 183 -25.34 15.79 0.44
N ARG A 184 -25.63 16.97 1.01
CA ARG A 184 -26.99 17.36 1.45
C ARG A 184 -27.53 18.61 0.72
N GLU A 185 -26.81 19.14 -0.23
CA GLU A 185 -27.21 20.16 -1.19
C GLU A 185 -27.30 19.57 -2.62
#